data_9b93c756333720637576a76afeeb960b
#
_entry.id   9b93c756333720637576a76afeeb960b
#
_cell.length_a   1.000
_cell.length_b   1.000
_cell.length_c   1.000
_cell.angle_alpha   90.00
_cell.angle_beta   90.00
_cell.angle_gamma   90.00
#
_symmetry.space_group_name_H-M   'P 1'
#
loop_
_entity.id
_entity.type
_entity.pdbx_description
1 polymer ?
#
loop_
_entity_poly.entity_id
_entity_poly.type
_entity_poly.pdbx_seq_one_letter_code
_entity_poly.pdbx_strand_id
1 'polypeptide(L)'
;MIENIRLAFQGIWGHKMRSVLTMLGIIIGIAAIITIVSTIRGTNEQIKENLIGAGNNVVTVRLNQAGYSYDMGWNAIPEGVRVITEETRQELEELSGVEEVSLYNARNNSNFVYYQNTSFNGETYGIDMHYLPVYGYQVKSGRGFTQADYDNFRKVALVDANTVSTLFGGENPVGKSLEVKGDVFTVVGVVALSKEFTPTIETLQDYYLYADTSSGCLYIPSTVWPTAFQFDEPQNVAIKVKNTDTMATAGKEAADLLTQKQIVDSENSDFDYRSQDMLEQAQQLQKMSQSTNTQLIWIASISLLVGGIGVMNIMLVSVT
;
A
#
# COMPACT_ATOMS: atom_id res chain seq x y z
N MET A 1 -38.29 3.53 -49.10
CA MET A 1 -37.60 3.56 -47.78
C MET A 1 -38.56 3.82 -46.62
N ILE A 2 -39.43 4.81 -46.68
CA ILE A 2 -40.41 5.13 -45.59
C ILE A 2 -41.43 4.02 -45.40
N GLU A 3 -41.88 3.32 -46.44
CA GLU A 3 -42.78 2.20 -46.35
C GLU A 3 -42.23 1.00 -45.62
N ASN A 4 -40.93 0.69 -45.79
CA ASN A 4 -40.23 -0.41 -45.09
C ASN A 4 -40.11 -0.10 -43.60
N ILE A 5 -39.89 1.16 -43.23
CA ILE A 5 -39.86 1.62 -41.84
C ILE A 5 -41.26 1.47 -41.19
N ARG A 6 -42.32 1.86 -41.93
CA ARG A 6 -43.69 1.75 -41.46
C ARG A 6 -44.11 0.28 -41.27
N LEU A 7 -43.73 -0.58 -42.19
CA LEU A 7 -44.00 -2.05 -42.06
C LEU A 7 -43.23 -2.67 -40.88
N ALA A 8 -41.97 -2.24 -40.65
CA ALA A 8 -41.23 -2.70 -39.50
C ALA A 8 -41.87 -2.27 -38.17
N PHE A 9 -42.34 -1.02 -38.09
CA PHE A 9 -43.10 -0.56 -36.91
C PHE A 9 -44.43 -1.30 -36.72
N GLN A 10 -45.18 -1.60 -37.80
CA GLN A 10 -46.42 -2.36 -37.73
C GLN A 10 -46.14 -3.81 -37.23
N GLY A 11 -45.04 -4.45 -37.64
CA GLY A 11 -44.59 -5.76 -37.13
C GLY A 11 -44.30 -5.77 -35.63
N ILE A 12 -43.64 -4.71 -35.14
CA ILE A 12 -43.35 -4.51 -33.73
C ILE A 12 -44.65 -4.35 -32.92
N TRP A 13 -45.58 -3.56 -33.39
CA TRP A 13 -46.86 -3.30 -32.71
C TRP A 13 -47.86 -4.46 -32.80
N GLY A 14 -47.78 -5.33 -33.81
CA GLY A 14 -48.60 -6.53 -33.95
C GLY A 14 -48.32 -7.59 -32.90
N HIS A 15 -47.08 -7.62 -32.37
CA HIS A 15 -46.62 -8.60 -31.37
C HIS A 15 -45.98 -7.93 -30.15
N LYS A 16 -46.69 -6.98 -29.53
CA LYS A 16 -46.20 -6.09 -28.45
C LYS A 16 -45.49 -6.81 -27.33
N MET A 17 -46.02 -7.90 -26.78
CA MET A 17 -45.43 -8.62 -25.66
C MET A 17 -44.07 -9.24 -26.02
N ARG A 18 -43.94 -9.76 -27.25
CA ARG A 18 -42.71 -10.34 -27.74
C ARG A 18 -41.62 -9.27 -27.92
N SER A 19 -41.98 -8.19 -28.61
CA SER A 19 -41.07 -7.07 -28.87
C SER A 19 -40.58 -6.42 -27.58
N VAL A 20 -41.48 -6.25 -26.59
CA VAL A 20 -41.09 -5.74 -25.26
C VAL A 20 -40.16 -6.68 -24.53
N LEU A 21 -40.44 -7.99 -24.54
CA LEU A 21 -39.60 -8.99 -23.85
C LEU A 21 -38.20 -9.08 -24.45
N THR A 22 -38.11 -9.00 -25.80
CA THR A 22 -36.82 -9.00 -26.50
C THR A 22 -35.98 -7.78 -26.20
N MET A 23 -36.59 -6.58 -26.30
CA MET A 23 -35.92 -5.33 -25.98
C MET A 23 -35.48 -5.29 -24.51
N LEU A 24 -36.33 -5.76 -23.60
CA LEU A 24 -36.01 -5.83 -22.18
C LEU A 24 -34.78 -6.71 -21.92
N GLY A 25 -34.72 -7.90 -22.53
CA GLY A 25 -33.57 -8.80 -22.40
C GLY A 25 -32.25 -8.19 -22.88
N ILE A 26 -32.30 -7.50 -24.04
CA ILE A 26 -31.11 -6.82 -24.58
C ILE A 26 -30.70 -5.63 -23.70
N ILE A 27 -31.66 -4.83 -23.27
CA ILE A 27 -31.42 -3.66 -22.40
C ILE A 27 -30.79 -4.09 -21.09
N ILE A 28 -31.34 -5.13 -20.42
CA ILE A 28 -30.79 -5.64 -19.17
C ILE A 28 -29.37 -6.18 -19.38
N GLY A 29 -29.14 -6.93 -20.46
CA GLY A 29 -27.80 -7.47 -20.76
C GLY A 29 -26.75 -6.37 -20.97
N ILE A 30 -27.08 -5.36 -21.78
CA ILE A 30 -26.17 -4.23 -22.04
C ILE A 30 -25.97 -3.38 -20.76
N ALA A 31 -27.05 -3.09 -20.03
CA ALA A 31 -26.98 -2.31 -18.79
C ALA A 31 -26.08 -3.03 -17.74
N ALA A 32 -26.23 -4.35 -17.60
CA ALA A 32 -25.37 -5.13 -16.68
C ALA A 32 -23.88 -5.03 -17.07
N ILE A 33 -23.55 -5.18 -18.35
CA ILE A 33 -22.15 -5.08 -18.81
C ILE A 33 -21.59 -3.67 -18.56
N ILE A 34 -22.34 -2.62 -18.91
CA ILE A 34 -21.93 -1.24 -18.68
C ILE A 34 -21.71 -0.97 -17.20
N THR A 35 -22.62 -1.42 -16.33
CA THR A 35 -22.52 -1.24 -14.88
C THR A 35 -21.25 -1.93 -14.35
N ILE A 36 -21.01 -3.18 -14.71
CA ILE A 36 -19.82 -3.94 -14.27
C ILE A 36 -18.54 -3.24 -14.71
N VAL A 37 -18.43 -2.84 -16.00
CA VAL A 37 -17.23 -2.18 -16.52
C VAL A 37 -17.02 -0.81 -15.88
N SER A 38 -18.08 -0.04 -15.66
CA SER A 38 -18.01 1.28 -15.01
C SER A 38 -17.59 1.15 -13.54
N THR A 39 -18.13 0.17 -12.81
CA THR A 39 -17.75 -0.10 -11.42
C THR A 39 -16.27 -0.47 -11.33
N ILE A 40 -15.78 -1.37 -12.19
CA ILE A 40 -14.36 -1.75 -12.22
C ILE A 40 -13.46 -0.53 -12.45
N ARG A 41 -13.79 0.33 -13.43
CA ARG A 41 -13.00 1.53 -13.71
C ARG A 41 -13.07 2.53 -12.56
N GLY A 42 -14.25 2.75 -11.99
CA GLY A 42 -14.43 3.65 -10.85
C GLY A 42 -13.62 3.20 -9.63
N THR A 43 -13.66 1.91 -9.30
CA THR A 43 -12.87 1.35 -8.20
C THR A 43 -11.35 1.49 -8.45
N ASN A 44 -10.90 1.32 -9.70
CA ASN A 44 -9.49 1.50 -10.06
C ASN A 44 -9.00 2.93 -9.84
N GLU A 45 -9.77 3.91 -10.31
CA GLU A 45 -9.43 5.32 -10.11
C GLU A 45 -9.51 5.69 -8.61
N GLN A 46 -10.50 5.20 -7.89
CA GLN A 46 -10.65 5.47 -6.46
C GLN A 46 -9.47 4.89 -5.64
N ILE A 47 -9.01 3.67 -5.95
CA ILE A 47 -7.81 3.09 -5.32
C ILE A 47 -6.59 3.97 -5.62
N LYS A 48 -6.43 4.37 -6.88
CA LYS A 48 -5.32 5.23 -7.31
C LYS A 48 -5.35 6.60 -6.62
N GLU A 49 -6.51 7.25 -6.56
CA GLU A 49 -6.70 8.53 -5.87
C GLU A 49 -6.50 8.39 -4.35
N ASN A 50 -6.97 7.30 -3.75
CA ASN A 50 -6.78 7.02 -2.33
C ASN A 50 -5.30 6.82 -2.00
N LEU A 51 -4.54 6.12 -2.83
CA LEU A 51 -3.10 5.95 -2.66
C LEU A 51 -2.35 7.28 -2.83
N ILE A 52 -2.72 8.10 -3.80
CA ILE A 52 -2.12 9.43 -4.03
C ILE A 52 -2.53 10.42 -2.94
N GLY A 53 -3.81 10.40 -2.55
CA GLY A 53 -4.38 11.30 -1.54
C GLY A 53 -3.80 11.10 -0.14
N ALA A 54 -3.44 9.86 0.19
CA ALA A 54 -2.75 9.51 1.43
C ALA A 54 -1.26 9.93 1.46
N GLY A 55 -0.73 10.52 0.39
CA GLY A 55 0.71 10.79 0.26
C GLY A 55 1.54 9.52 0.04
N ASN A 56 0.91 8.42 -0.32
CA ASN A 56 1.53 7.10 -0.48
C ASN A 56 2.20 6.91 -1.85
N ASN A 57 2.90 7.94 -2.33
CA ASN A 57 3.85 7.80 -3.43
C ASN A 57 5.23 7.30 -2.93
N VAL A 58 5.21 6.48 -1.88
CA VAL A 58 6.42 5.89 -1.29
C VAL A 58 6.49 4.40 -1.64
N VAL A 59 7.63 4.01 -2.20
CA VAL A 59 7.99 2.62 -2.45
C VAL A 59 8.97 2.18 -1.38
N THR A 60 8.72 1.05 -0.73
CA THR A 60 9.67 0.46 0.21
C THR A 60 10.49 -0.63 -0.47
N VAL A 61 11.80 -0.62 -0.26
CA VAL A 61 12.69 -1.68 -0.72
C VAL A 61 13.27 -2.36 0.51
N ARG A 62 13.11 -3.69 0.57
CA ARG A 62 13.50 -4.50 1.72
C ARG A 62 14.33 -5.69 1.29
N LEU A 63 15.15 -6.17 2.23
CA LEU A 63 15.89 -7.41 2.04
C LEU A 63 14.94 -8.61 2.06
N ASN A 64 15.15 -9.52 1.13
CA ASN A 64 14.45 -10.80 1.03
C ASN A 64 15.45 -11.94 1.01
N GLN A 65 14.99 -13.12 1.42
CA GLN A 65 15.72 -14.38 1.29
C GLN A 65 14.82 -15.42 0.63
N ALA A 66 15.28 -16.00 -0.45
CA ALA A 66 14.54 -17.02 -1.20
C ALA A 66 13.10 -16.58 -1.57
N GLY A 67 12.89 -15.28 -1.83
CA GLY A 67 11.58 -14.72 -2.20
C GLY A 67 10.69 -14.29 -1.06
N TYR A 68 11.11 -14.45 0.20
CA TYR A 68 10.37 -14.01 1.39
C TYR A 68 11.07 -12.83 2.05
N SER A 69 10.30 -11.91 2.63
CA SER A 69 10.83 -10.77 3.36
C SER A 69 11.69 -11.25 4.55
N TYR A 70 12.91 -10.73 4.65
CA TYR A 70 13.84 -11.07 5.73
C TYR A 70 13.62 -10.15 6.93
N ASP A 71 13.02 -10.68 7.98
CA ASP A 71 12.73 -9.91 9.20
C ASP A 71 13.86 -10.07 10.23
N MET A 72 14.55 -8.96 10.50
CA MET A 72 15.61 -8.88 11.52
C MET A 72 15.10 -9.08 12.96
N GLY A 73 13.79 -9.06 13.18
CA GLY A 73 13.19 -9.35 14.49
C GLY A 73 13.31 -10.82 14.89
N TRP A 74 13.34 -11.71 13.91
CA TRP A 74 13.36 -13.16 14.09
C TRP A 74 14.65 -13.83 13.63
N ASN A 75 15.44 -13.11 12.80
CA ASN A 75 16.64 -13.64 12.17
C ASN A 75 17.88 -12.91 12.64
N ALA A 76 19.04 -13.57 12.52
CA ALA A 76 20.34 -12.97 12.76
C ALA A 76 20.70 -12.01 11.61
N ILE A 77 21.72 -11.17 11.79
CA ILE A 77 22.27 -10.37 10.70
C ILE A 77 22.77 -11.31 9.60
N PRO A 78 22.32 -11.12 8.34
CA PRO A 78 22.69 -12.01 7.26
C PRO A 78 24.16 -11.84 6.87
N GLU A 79 24.87 -12.95 6.74
CA GLU A 79 26.25 -12.92 6.24
C GLU A 79 26.27 -12.46 4.77
N GLY A 80 27.23 -11.61 4.44
CA GLY A 80 27.41 -11.12 3.07
C GLY A 80 26.48 -9.98 2.64
N VAL A 81 25.65 -9.46 3.54
CA VAL A 81 24.83 -8.27 3.27
C VAL A 81 25.44 -7.06 4.00
N ARG A 82 25.76 -6.02 3.25
CA ARG A 82 26.37 -4.79 3.76
C ARG A 82 25.33 -3.77 4.18
N VAL A 83 25.68 -2.92 5.13
CA VAL A 83 24.92 -1.73 5.50
C VAL A 83 24.91 -0.74 4.33
N ILE A 84 23.77 -0.10 4.09
CA ILE A 84 23.63 0.90 3.03
C ILE A 84 24.37 2.17 3.44
N THR A 85 25.27 2.64 2.59
CA THR A 85 26.05 3.86 2.83
C THR A 85 25.32 5.10 2.33
N GLU A 86 25.76 6.27 2.81
CA GLU A 86 25.23 7.56 2.33
C GLU A 86 25.46 7.76 0.83
N GLU A 87 26.59 7.26 0.28
CA GLU A 87 26.83 7.28 -1.16
C GLU A 87 25.79 6.48 -1.93
N THR A 88 25.44 5.27 -1.44
CA THR A 88 24.38 4.46 -2.07
C THR A 88 23.02 5.13 -1.95
N ARG A 89 22.73 5.81 -0.83
CA ARG A 89 21.50 6.58 -0.67
C ARG A 89 21.40 7.70 -1.72
N GLN A 90 22.48 8.43 -1.96
CA GLN A 90 22.55 9.49 -2.97
C GLN A 90 22.37 8.93 -4.39
N GLU A 91 22.97 7.79 -4.71
CA GLU A 91 22.76 7.15 -6.01
C GLU A 91 21.29 6.71 -6.21
N LEU A 92 20.61 6.29 -5.14
CA LEU A 92 19.18 6.00 -5.20
C LEU A 92 18.34 7.27 -5.46
N GLU A 93 18.77 8.44 -4.96
CA GLU A 93 18.11 9.71 -5.25
C GLU A 93 18.29 10.17 -6.71
N GLU A 94 19.38 9.75 -7.37
CA GLU A 94 19.63 10.05 -8.78
C GLU A 94 18.77 9.22 -9.75
N LEU A 95 18.08 8.17 -9.27
CA LEU A 95 17.21 7.34 -10.11
C LEU A 95 16.03 8.15 -10.68
N SER A 96 15.62 7.76 -11.88
CA SER A 96 14.55 8.46 -12.60
C SER A 96 13.23 8.43 -11.84
N GLY A 97 12.64 9.60 -11.62
CA GLY A 97 11.35 9.74 -10.96
C GLY A 97 11.40 9.74 -9.43
N VAL A 98 12.57 9.59 -8.82
CA VAL A 98 12.77 9.70 -7.39
C VAL A 98 12.74 11.17 -6.96
N GLU A 99 12.14 11.45 -5.81
CA GLU A 99 12.07 12.78 -5.18
C GLU A 99 12.97 12.83 -3.95
N GLU A 100 12.90 11.83 -3.08
CA GLU A 100 13.65 11.76 -1.83
C GLU A 100 13.80 10.30 -1.39
N VAL A 101 14.88 9.95 -0.72
CA VAL A 101 15.19 8.60 -0.22
C VAL A 101 15.52 8.65 1.25
N SER A 102 14.96 7.72 2.02
CA SER A 102 15.23 7.54 3.44
C SER A 102 15.68 6.11 3.74
N LEU A 103 16.62 5.99 4.66
CA LEU A 103 17.07 4.72 5.23
C LEU A 103 16.46 4.52 6.61
N TYR A 104 15.96 3.32 6.87
CA TYR A 104 15.38 3.02 8.17
C TYR A 104 15.53 1.56 8.56
N ASN A 105 15.56 1.31 9.88
CA ASN A 105 15.42 -0.02 10.46
C ASN A 105 14.04 -0.16 11.08
N ALA A 106 13.52 -1.37 11.17
CA ALA A 106 12.21 -1.63 11.74
C ALA A 106 12.20 -2.89 12.59
N ARG A 107 11.37 -2.90 13.64
CA ARG A 107 11.06 -4.06 14.48
C ARG A 107 9.57 -4.12 14.72
N ASN A 108 8.97 -5.23 14.32
CA ASN A 108 7.58 -5.54 14.61
C ASN A 108 7.48 -6.25 15.97
N ASN A 109 6.32 -6.13 16.64
CA ASN A 109 6.04 -6.77 17.94
C ASN A 109 7.07 -6.43 19.01
N SER A 110 7.17 -5.16 19.33
CA SER A 110 8.19 -4.59 20.21
C SER A 110 7.93 -4.88 21.70
N ASN A 111 7.84 -6.14 22.13
CA ASN A 111 7.72 -6.55 23.54
C ASN A 111 8.89 -6.11 24.43
N PHE A 112 9.78 -5.30 23.95
CA PHE A 112 10.97 -4.77 24.64
C PHE A 112 10.89 -3.26 24.86
N VAL A 113 9.74 -2.64 24.56
CA VAL A 113 9.45 -1.24 24.85
C VAL A 113 8.44 -1.15 25.98
N TYR A 114 8.76 -0.36 26.99
CA TYR A 114 7.93 -0.20 28.18
C TYR A 114 7.80 1.26 28.59
N TYR A 115 6.61 1.63 29.01
CA TYR A 115 6.37 2.84 29.78
C TYR A 115 5.74 2.44 31.10
N GLN A 116 6.46 2.70 32.21
CA GLN A 116 6.08 2.19 33.55
C GLN A 116 5.84 0.68 33.53
N ASN A 117 4.62 0.22 33.77
CA ASN A 117 4.22 -1.18 33.78
C ASN A 117 3.50 -1.62 32.49
N THR A 118 3.42 -0.76 31.48
CA THR A 118 2.73 -1.04 30.21
C THR A 118 3.74 -1.41 29.14
N SER A 119 3.60 -2.60 28.57
CA SER A 119 4.40 -3.00 27.40
C SER A 119 3.79 -2.45 26.11
N PHE A 120 4.64 -2.10 25.17
CA PHE A 120 4.25 -1.64 23.84
C PHE A 120 4.33 -2.76 22.82
N ASN A 121 3.24 -3.03 22.14
CA ASN A 121 3.12 -4.07 21.12
C ASN A 121 3.05 -3.52 19.69
N GLY A 122 3.46 -2.26 19.50
CA GLY A 122 3.53 -1.61 18.19
C GLY A 122 4.87 -1.84 17.50
N GLU A 123 5.15 -0.98 16.54
CA GLU A 123 6.37 -1.04 15.74
C GLU A 123 7.39 -0.02 16.21
N THR A 124 8.67 -0.39 16.16
CA THR A 124 9.79 0.52 16.47
C THR A 124 10.64 0.72 15.24
N TYR A 125 10.88 1.97 14.89
CA TYR A 125 11.65 2.40 13.73
C TYR A 125 12.91 3.17 14.14
N GLY A 126 14.06 2.78 13.60
CA GLY A 126 15.28 3.61 13.62
C GLY A 126 15.33 4.41 12.33
N ILE A 127 15.11 5.72 12.40
CA ILE A 127 14.90 6.56 11.22
C ILE A 127 16.00 7.59 11.02
N ASP A 128 16.30 7.89 9.76
CA ASP A 128 17.14 9.01 9.36
C ASP A 128 16.34 10.34 9.32
N MET A 129 16.98 11.43 8.91
CA MET A 129 16.32 12.74 8.84
C MET A 129 15.30 12.86 7.71
N HIS A 130 15.40 12.00 6.70
CA HIS A 130 14.55 12.02 5.51
C HIS A 130 13.25 11.23 5.69
N TYR A 131 13.17 10.37 6.70
CA TYR A 131 12.03 9.47 6.90
C TYR A 131 10.69 10.21 7.05
N LEU A 132 10.64 11.19 7.95
CA LEU A 132 9.40 11.94 8.21
C LEU A 132 8.93 12.71 6.97
N PRO A 133 9.79 13.45 6.24
CA PRO A 133 9.42 14.07 4.96
C PRO A 133 9.00 13.08 3.88
N VAL A 134 9.70 11.95 3.74
CA VAL A 134 9.37 10.91 2.74
C VAL A 134 7.96 10.39 2.94
N TYR A 135 7.59 10.05 4.18
CA TYR A 135 6.24 9.57 4.51
C TYR A 135 5.21 10.68 4.74
N GLY A 136 5.62 11.95 4.69
CA GLY A 136 4.71 13.08 4.90
C GLY A 136 4.25 13.26 6.35
N TYR A 137 5.03 12.80 7.32
CA TYR A 137 4.76 13.02 8.74
C TYR A 137 5.08 14.48 9.15
N GLN A 138 4.26 15.00 10.04
CA GLN A 138 4.45 16.32 10.68
C GLN A 138 4.40 16.18 12.19
N VAL A 139 5.17 17.05 12.87
CA VAL A 139 5.15 17.15 14.33
C VAL A 139 3.88 17.87 14.75
N LYS A 140 3.05 17.22 15.55
CA LYS A 140 1.80 17.78 16.10
C LYS A 140 2.03 18.41 17.48
N SER A 141 2.96 17.85 18.27
CA SER A 141 3.30 18.34 19.61
C SER A 141 4.78 18.11 19.90
N GLY A 142 5.41 19.00 20.64
CA GLY A 142 6.85 18.93 20.92
C GLY A 142 7.72 19.35 19.73
N ARG A 143 8.76 18.59 19.43
CA ARG A 143 9.69 18.81 18.32
C ARG A 143 10.04 17.52 17.58
N GLY A 144 10.48 17.64 16.35
CA GLY A 144 11.10 16.57 15.59
C GLY A 144 12.54 16.29 16.05
N PHE A 145 13.18 15.33 15.40
CA PHE A 145 14.63 15.11 15.54
C PHE A 145 15.40 16.28 14.90
N THR A 146 16.51 16.59 15.50
CA THR A 146 17.44 17.61 15.01
C THR A 146 18.77 16.94 14.64
N GLN A 147 19.59 17.57 13.79
CA GLN A 147 20.91 17.07 13.47
C GLN A 147 21.73 16.76 14.73
N ALA A 148 21.62 17.60 15.77
CA ALA A 148 22.31 17.37 17.04
C ALA A 148 21.85 16.10 17.80
N ASP A 149 20.65 15.60 17.53
CA ASP A 149 20.19 14.34 18.13
C ASP A 149 20.91 13.14 17.47
N TYR A 150 21.16 13.21 16.16
CA TYR A 150 21.95 12.22 15.42
C TYR A 150 23.43 12.29 15.75
N ASP A 151 24.05 13.48 15.68
CA ASP A 151 25.48 13.68 15.88
C ASP A 151 25.93 13.33 17.31
N ASN A 152 25.09 13.56 18.30
CA ASN A 152 25.40 13.31 19.70
C ASN A 152 24.79 12.00 20.23
N PHE A 153 24.24 11.14 19.38
CA PHE A 153 23.65 9.86 19.76
C PHE A 153 22.62 10.01 20.89
N ARG A 154 21.75 11.04 20.81
CA ARG A 154 20.78 11.31 21.86
C ARG A 154 19.68 10.27 21.88
N LYS A 155 19.41 9.71 23.07
CA LYS A 155 18.32 8.74 23.29
C LYS A 155 16.99 9.51 23.40
N VAL A 156 16.47 9.94 22.26
CA VAL A 156 15.18 10.63 22.11
C VAL A 156 14.25 9.80 21.25
N ALA A 157 12.94 10.00 21.45
CA ALA A 157 11.93 9.26 20.72
C ALA A 157 10.81 10.17 20.21
N LEU A 158 10.22 9.81 19.08
CA LEU A 158 8.94 10.32 18.60
C LEU A 158 7.91 9.20 18.65
N VAL A 159 6.66 9.55 18.85
CA VAL A 159 5.54 8.60 18.89
C VAL A 159 4.40 9.10 17.99
N ASP A 160 3.59 8.19 17.49
CA ASP A 160 2.36 8.53 16.77
C ASP A 160 1.16 8.62 17.72
N ALA A 161 -0.01 8.99 17.18
CA ALA A 161 -1.24 9.15 17.97
C ALA A 161 -1.73 7.83 18.57
N ASN A 162 -1.52 6.70 17.87
CA ASN A 162 -1.91 5.38 18.35
C ASN A 162 -1.05 4.97 19.56
N THR A 163 0.25 5.23 19.52
CA THR A 163 1.16 5.01 20.64
C THR A 163 0.79 5.88 21.84
N VAL A 164 0.38 7.14 21.61
CA VAL A 164 -0.11 8.00 22.72
C VAL A 164 -1.31 7.35 23.41
N SER A 165 -2.23 6.80 22.64
CA SER A 165 -3.43 6.15 23.19
C SER A 165 -3.11 4.83 23.88
N THR A 166 -2.31 3.97 23.27
CA THR A 166 -2.05 2.61 23.73
C THR A 166 -1.03 2.53 24.86
N LEU A 167 0.06 3.32 24.78
CA LEU A 167 1.16 3.26 25.75
C LEU A 167 1.03 4.33 26.85
N PHE A 168 0.51 5.52 26.52
CA PHE A 168 0.42 6.64 27.47
C PHE A 168 -1.01 6.92 27.96
N GLY A 169 -1.99 6.08 27.58
CA GLY A 169 -3.39 6.24 27.99
C GLY A 169 -4.04 7.56 27.51
N GLY A 170 -3.54 8.14 26.42
CA GLY A 170 -4.03 9.42 25.88
C GLY A 170 -3.41 10.66 26.55
N GLU A 171 -2.53 10.50 27.53
CA GLU A 171 -1.82 11.61 28.15
C GLU A 171 -0.72 12.17 27.23
N ASN A 172 -0.38 13.46 27.41
CA ASN A 172 0.74 14.06 26.66
C ASN A 172 2.06 13.32 26.98
N PRO A 173 2.71 12.68 26.00
CA PRO A 173 3.93 11.91 26.21
C PRO A 173 5.20 12.77 26.20
N VAL A 174 5.14 14.01 25.72
CA VAL A 174 6.33 14.86 25.55
C VAL A 174 6.99 15.15 26.90
N GLY A 175 8.29 14.85 26.98
CA GLY A 175 9.09 14.94 28.19
C GLY A 175 9.05 13.71 29.08
N LYS A 176 8.17 12.73 28.82
CA LYS A 176 8.15 11.45 29.55
C LYS A 176 9.28 10.54 29.01
N SER A 177 9.74 9.64 29.89
CA SER A 177 10.77 8.66 29.52
C SER A 177 10.14 7.28 29.36
N LEU A 178 10.58 6.56 28.33
CA LEU A 178 10.22 5.17 28.06
C LEU A 178 11.48 4.32 27.99
N GLU A 179 11.34 3.03 28.17
CA GLU A 179 12.44 2.07 28.10
C GLU A 179 12.37 1.32 26.77
N VAL A 180 13.51 1.22 26.09
CA VAL A 180 13.71 0.37 24.89
C VAL A 180 14.87 -0.55 25.16
N LYS A 181 14.62 -1.84 25.34
CA LYS A 181 15.64 -2.87 25.63
C LYS A 181 16.57 -2.51 26.80
N GLY A 182 16.07 -1.89 27.86
CA GLY A 182 16.84 -1.49 29.02
C GLY A 182 17.44 -0.07 28.95
N ASP A 183 17.38 0.56 27.78
CA ASP A 183 17.83 1.94 27.58
C ASP A 183 16.68 2.93 27.73
N VAL A 184 16.95 4.06 28.36
CA VAL A 184 15.93 5.10 28.62
C VAL A 184 15.94 6.13 27.49
N PHE A 185 14.80 6.31 26.84
CA PHE A 185 14.56 7.30 25.81
C PHE A 185 13.56 8.34 26.28
N THR A 186 13.83 9.62 25.94
CA THR A 186 12.90 10.70 26.26
C THR A 186 12.03 11.03 25.04
N VAL A 187 10.72 11.03 25.21
CA VAL A 187 9.79 11.43 24.13
C VAL A 187 9.91 12.93 23.91
N VAL A 188 10.30 13.35 22.72
CA VAL A 188 10.49 14.76 22.35
C VAL A 188 9.37 15.31 21.48
N GLY A 189 8.55 14.46 20.87
CA GLY A 189 7.42 14.91 20.09
C GLY A 189 6.45 13.81 19.70
N VAL A 190 5.29 14.26 19.23
CA VAL A 190 4.23 13.43 18.65
C VAL A 190 4.13 13.77 17.18
N VAL A 191 4.13 12.74 16.32
CA VAL A 191 4.01 12.88 14.87
C VAL A 191 2.68 12.31 14.37
N ALA A 192 2.17 12.87 13.29
CA ALA A 192 1.04 12.33 12.55
C ALA A 192 1.22 12.64 11.06
N LEU A 193 0.53 11.93 10.21
CA LEU A 193 0.51 12.23 8.78
C LEU A 193 -0.03 13.64 8.55
N SER A 194 0.58 14.35 7.60
CA SER A 194 0.22 15.73 7.23
C SER A 194 -1.22 15.83 6.71
N LYS A 195 -1.64 14.80 5.97
CA LYS A 195 -3.02 14.61 5.49
C LYS A 195 -3.57 13.39 6.19
N GLU A 196 -4.54 13.60 7.08
CA GLU A 196 -5.38 12.50 7.56
C GLU A 196 -6.26 12.04 6.40
N PHE A 197 -5.79 10.99 5.74
CA PHE A 197 -6.62 10.30 4.77
C PHE A 197 -7.50 9.31 5.54
N THR A 198 -8.80 9.58 5.58
CA THR A 198 -9.80 8.62 6.05
C THR A 198 -10.37 7.91 4.83
N PRO A 199 -9.89 6.70 4.51
CA PRO A 199 -10.46 5.92 3.42
C PRO A 199 -11.91 5.61 3.75
N THR A 200 -12.79 5.71 2.77
CA THR A 200 -14.15 5.20 2.90
C THR A 200 -14.08 3.67 2.83
N ILE A 201 -14.34 3.01 3.95
CA ILE A 201 -14.34 1.55 4.05
C ILE A 201 -15.78 1.07 3.77
N GLU A 202 -16.05 0.63 2.56
CA GLU A 202 -17.37 0.12 2.14
C GLU A 202 -17.37 -1.40 2.00
N THR A 203 -16.21 -2.01 1.77
CA THR A 203 -16.07 -3.45 1.55
C THR A 203 -15.11 -4.09 2.54
N LEU A 204 -15.20 -5.41 2.70
CA LEU A 204 -14.24 -6.19 3.49
C LEU A 204 -12.80 -6.05 2.91
N GLN A 205 -12.70 -5.84 1.61
CA GLN A 205 -11.44 -5.60 0.92
C GLN A 205 -10.83 -4.25 1.31
N ASP A 206 -11.65 -3.20 1.38
CA ASP A 206 -11.21 -1.87 1.84
C ASP A 206 -10.75 -1.93 3.30
N TYR A 207 -11.45 -2.72 4.14
CA TYR A 207 -11.05 -2.94 5.51
C TYR A 207 -9.64 -3.54 5.61
N TYR A 208 -9.33 -4.59 4.83
CA TYR A 208 -7.99 -5.19 4.84
C TYR A 208 -6.90 -4.31 4.24
N LEU A 209 -7.28 -3.39 3.35
CA LEU A 209 -6.33 -2.46 2.73
C LEU A 209 -6.05 -1.22 3.59
N TYR A 210 -7.06 -0.71 4.28
CA TYR A 210 -7.03 0.63 4.87
C TYR A 210 -7.28 0.68 6.38
N ALA A 211 -7.78 -0.40 7.00
CA ALA A 211 -7.98 -0.39 8.44
C ALA A 211 -6.62 -0.30 9.15
N ASP A 212 -6.40 0.80 9.84
CA ASP A 212 -5.26 0.94 10.74
C ASP A 212 -5.51 0.09 11.98
N THR A 213 -4.95 -1.12 11.96
CA THR A 213 -4.97 -2.04 13.10
C THR A 213 -3.68 -1.96 13.92
N SER A 214 -2.80 -0.98 13.64
CA SER A 214 -1.53 -0.85 14.31
C SER A 214 -1.70 -0.44 15.76
N SER A 215 -0.90 -1.03 16.63
CA SER A 215 -0.82 -0.63 18.04
C SER A 215 -0.05 0.68 18.23
N GLY A 216 0.45 1.26 17.14
CA GLY A 216 1.21 2.51 17.08
C GLY A 216 2.68 2.32 16.69
N CYS A 217 3.36 3.43 16.49
CA CYS A 217 4.75 3.49 16.05
C CYS A 217 5.60 4.35 16.99
N LEU A 218 6.77 3.80 17.33
CA LEU A 218 7.85 4.48 18.05
C LEU A 218 9.00 4.73 17.08
N TYR A 219 9.48 5.95 17.02
CA TYR A 219 10.62 6.33 16.18
C TYR A 219 11.78 6.76 17.05
N ILE A 220 12.98 6.26 16.76
CA ILE A 220 14.25 6.68 17.37
C ILE A 220 15.24 7.07 16.26
N PRO A 221 16.24 7.93 16.53
CA PRO A 221 17.26 8.24 15.53
C PRO A 221 18.02 6.98 15.10
N SER A 222 18.29 6.83 13.80
CA SER A 222 19.03 5.67 13.25
C SER A 222 20.41 5.50 13.90
N THR A 223 21.08 6.58 14.31
CA THR A 223 22.39 6.55 14.94
C THR A 223 22.38 5.89 16.33
N VAL A 224 21.26 5.89 17.06
CA VAL A 224 21.12 5.19 18.35
C VAL A 224 20.51 3.80 18.21
N TRP A 225 20.09 3.40 17.02
CA TRP A 225 19.56 2.06 16.77
C TRP A 225 20.51 0.95 17.24
N PRO A 226 21.81 0.98 16.94
CA PRO A 226 22.76 -0.05 17.40
C PRO A 226 22.91 -0.17 18.92
N THR A 227 22.53 0.86 19.69
CA THR A 227 22.58 0.77 21.16
C THR A 227 21.44 -0.07 21.74
N ALA A 228 20.28 -0.05 21.10
CA ALA A 228 19.09 -0.81 21.52
C ALA A 228 18.96 -2.16 20.79
N PHE A 229 19.47 -2.25 19.56
CA PHE A 229 19.34 -3.43 18.70
C PHE A 229 20.71 -3.98 18.29
N GLN A 230 20.82 -4.50 17.07
CA GLN A 230 22.07 -5.07 16.58
C GLN A 230 22.87 -4.03 15.81
N PHE A 231 24.20 -4.18 15.85
CA PHE A 231 25.12 -3.39 15.05
C PHE A 231 25.13 -3.92 13.62
N ASP A 232 25.39 -3.07 12.64
CA ASP A 232 25.48 -3.43 11.21
C ASP A 232 24.25 -4.13 10.61
N GLU A 233 23.05 -3.83 11.13
CA GLU A 233 21.81 -4.31 10.51
C GLU A 233 21.61 -3.65 9.14
N PRO A 234 21.37 -4.45 8.07
CA PRO A 234 20.93 -3.90 6.79
C PRO A 234 19.65 -3.09 6.95
N GLN A 235 19.66 -1.87 6.42
CA GLN A 235 18.49 -0.99 6.46
C GLN A 235 17.49 -1.35 5.37
N ASN A 236 16.24 -0.96 5.60
CA ASN A 236 15.23 -0.82 4.58
C ASN A 236 15.34 0.56 3.93
N VAL A 237 14.84 0.68 2.71
CA VAL A 237 14.82 1.95 1.98
C VAL A 237 13.37 2.35 1.71
N ALA A 238 13.06 3.62 1.97
CA ALA A 238 11.81 4.26 1.57
C ALA A 238 12.12 5.30 0.50
N ILE A 239 11.46 5.19 -0.64
CA ILE A 239 11.68 6.03 -1.82
C ILE A 239 10.40 6.77 -2.12
N LYS A 240 10.44 8.08 -1.99
CA LYS A 240 9.35 8.94 -2.44
C LYS A 240 9.52 9.25 -3.92
N VAL A 241 8.50 8.98 -4.71
CA VAL A 241 8.51 9.23 -6.15
C VAL A 241 7.63 10.43 -6.51
N LYS A 242 7.99 11.10 -7.62
CA LYS A 242 7.28 12.30 -8.11
C LYS A 242 5.84 12.01 -8.52
N ASN A 243 5.58 10.81 -9.05
CA ASN A 243 4.24 10.35 -9.41
C ASN A 243 4.12 8.83 -9.25
N THR A 244 2.88 8.36 -9.12
CA THR A 244 2.58 6.94 -8.91
C THR A 244 2.90 6.05 -10.12
N ASP A 245 2.95 6.60 -11.33
CA ASP A 245 3.22 5.81 -12.54
C ASP A 245 4.69 5.35 -12.59
N THR A 246 5.59 6.04 -11.87
CA THR A 246 7.01 5.69 -11.76
C THR A 246 7.35 4.78 -10.58
N MET A 247 6.38 4.47 -9.68
CA MET A 247 6.63 3.68 -8.45
C MET A 247 7.27 2.33 -8.77
N ALA A 248 6.63 1.55 -9.64
CA ALA A 248 7.10 0.19 -9.96
C ALA A 248 8.50 0.20 -10.63
N THR A 249 8.75 1.17 -11.51
CA THR A 249 10.05 1.30 -12.19
C THR A 249 11.14 1.72 -11.22
N ALA A 250 10.91 2.79 -10.44
CA ALA A 250 11.87 3.27 -9.45
C ALA A 250 12.15 2.23 -8.37
N GLY A 251 11.11 1.53 -7.90
CA GLY A 251 11.26 0.45 -6.93
C GLY A 251 12.10 -0.71 -7.44
N LYS A 252 11.89 -1.11 -8.70
CA LYS A 252 12.68 -2.17 -9.32
C LYS A 252 14.14 -1.75 -9.53
N GLU A 253 14.37 -0.57 -10.11
CA GLU A 253 15.74 -0.05 -10.33
C GLU A 253 16.52 0.07 -9.01
N ALA A 254 15.85 0.55 -7.95
CA ALA A 254 16.45 0.63 -6.63
C ALA A 254 16.75 -0.75 -6.02
N ALA A 255 15.84 -1.72 -6.17
CA ALA A 255 16.05 -3.08 -5.71
C ALA A 255 17.23 -3.75 -6.44
N ASP A 256 17.31 -3.59 -7.75
CA ASP A 256 18.42 -4.13 -8.57
C ASP A 256 19.77 -3.50 -8.17
N LEU A 257 19.81 -2.16 -7.98
CA LEU A 257 21.01 -1.43 -7.54
C LEU A 257 21.47 -1.90 -6.14
N LEU A 258 20.55 -2.01 -5.19
CA LEU A 258 20.85 -2.47 -3.83
C LEU A 258 21.33 -3.93 -3.83
N THR A 259 20.69 -4.81 -4.59
CA THR A 259 21.11 -6.20 -4.71
C THR A 259 22.53 -6.30 -5.24
N GLN A 260 22.86 -5.53 -6.26
CA GLN A 260 24.21 -5.53 -6.85
C GLN A 260 25.28 -4.97 -5.89
N LYS A 261 24.95 -3.93 -5.11
CA LYS A 261 25.93 -3.22 -4.28
C LYS A 261 26.09 -3.76 -2.87
N GLN A 262 24.96 -4.14 -2.27
CA GLN A 262 24.95 -4.49 -0.85
C GLN A 262 25.18 -5.98 -0.59
N ILE A 263 24.92 -6.84 -1.59
CA ILE A 263 25.05 -8.28 -1.44
C ILE A 263 26.37 -8.74 -2.05
N VAL A 264 27.21 -9.36 -1.20
CA VAL A 264 28.47 -9.99 -1.66
C VAL A 264 28.10 -11.26 -2.41
N ASP A 265 28.64 -11.42 -3.63
CA ASP A 265 28.32 -12.56 -4.52
C ASP A 265 26.81 -12.73 -4.77
N SER A 266 26.18 -11.64 -5.23
CA SER A 266 24.72 -11.58 -5.43
C SER A 266 24.19 -12.63 -6.44
N GLU A 267 25.05 -13.18 -7.31
CA GLU A 267 24.66 -14.22 -8.28
C GLU A 267 24.41 -15.59 -7.63
N ASN A 268 25.12 -15.88 -6.52
CA ASN A 268 25.03 -17.15 -5.80
C ASN A 268 24.34 -17.02 -4.45
N SER A 269 23.89 -15.83 -4.07
CA SER A 269 23.24 -15.56 -2.79
C SER A 269 21.73 -15.84 -2.87
N ASP A 270 21.16 -16.40 -1.81
CA ASP A 270 19.70 -16.50 -1.62
C ASP A 270 19.06 -15.17 -1.24
N PHE A 271 19.90 -14.13 -0.99
CA PHE A 271 19.45 -12.78 -0.63
C PHE A 271 19.29 -11.91 -1.87
N ASP A 272 18.22 -11.14 -1.90
CA ASP A 272 17.97 -10.07 -2.86
C ASP A 272 17.23 -8.91 -2.19
N TYR A 273 17.31 -7.72 -2.76
CA TYR A 273 16.43 -6.62 -2.37
C TYR A 273 15.20 -6.63 -3.28
N ARG A 274 14.02 -6.38 -2.71
CA ARG A 274 12.76 -6.29 -3.45
C ARG A 274 11.98 -5.05 -3.06
N SER A 275 11.40 -4.44 -4.07
CA SER A 275 10.44 -3.37 -3.86
C SER A 275 9.10 -3.95 -3.39
N GLN A 276 8.50 -3.28 -2.42
CA GLN A 276 7.14 -3.49 -2.00
C GLN A 276 6.42 -2.16 -2.18
N ASP A 277 5.54 -2.06 -3.16
CA ASP A 277 4.70 -0.90 -3.32
C ASP A 277 3.23 -1.24 -3.00
N MET A 278 2.54 -0.32 -2.37
CA MET A 278 1.13 -0.49 -2.05
C MET A 278 0.27 -0.54 -3.32
N LEU A 279 0.74 0.06 -4.41
CA LEU A 279 0.07 0.02 -5.70
C LEU A 279 0.08 -1.41 -6.27
N GLU A 280 1.19 -2.13 -6.15
CA GLU A 280 1.27 -3.53 -6.58
C GLU A 280 0.35 -4.42 -5.75
N GLN A 281 0.31 -4.24 -4.42
CA GLN A 281 -0.62 -4.95 -3.55
C GLN A 281 -2.08 -4.64 -3.90
N ALA A 282 -2.42 -3.38 -4.11
CA ALA A 282 -3.74 -2.95 -4.54
C ALA A 282 -4.11 -3.55 -5.91
N GLN A 283 -3.16 -3.58 -6.86
CA GLN A 283 -3.35 -4.21 -8.17
C GLN A 283 -3.53 -5.72 -8.09
N GLN A 284 -2.83 -6.42 -7.19
CA GLN A 284 -3.01 -7.86 -6.98
C GLN A 284 -4.39 -8.18 -6.44
N LEU A 285 -4.86 -7.46 -5.44
CA LEU A 285 -6.23 -7.58 -4.91
C LEU A 285 -7.27 -7.29 -5.98
N GLN A 286 -7.01 -6.29 -6.80
CA GLN A 286 -7.86 -5.93 -7.92
C GLN A 286 -7.87 -6.99 -9.03
N LYS A 287 -6.74 -7.63 -9.36
CA LYS A 287 -6.72 -8.77 -10.30
C LYS A 287 -7.57 -9.93 -9.80
N MET A 288 -7.60 -10.18 -8.49
CA MET A 288 -8.51 -11.18 -7.90
C MET A 288 -9.99 -10.77 -8.06
N SER A 289 -10.31 -9.51 -7.83
CA SER A 289 -11.66 -8.96 -8.07
C SER A 289 -12.03 -8.98 -9.56
N GLN A 290 -11.10 -8.63 -10.46
CA GLN A 290 -11.31 -8.68 -11.90
C GLN A 290 -11.59 -10.11 -12.42
N SER A 291 -10.96 -11.12 -11.83
CA SER A 291 -11.24 -12.52 -12.16
C SER A 291 -12.72 -12.86 -11.89
N THR A 292 -13.23 -12.44 -10.74
CA THR A 292 -14.65 -12.63 -10.38
C THR A 292 -15.56 -11.83 -11.32
N ASN A 293 -15.20 -10.58 -11.63
CA ASN A 293 -15.96 -9.73 -12.54
C ASN A 293 -15.97 -10.28 -13.98
N THR A 294 -14.87 -10.85 -14.44
CA THR A 294 -14.79 -11.54 -15.74
C THR A 294 -15.73 -12.72 -15.79
N GLN A 295 -15.85 -13.50 -14.71
CA GLN A 295 -16.83 -14.59 -14.62
C GLN A 295 -18.27 -14.06 -14.70
N LEU A 296 -18.57 -12.96 -14.04
CA LEU A 296 -19.91 -12.31 -14.10
C LEU A 296 -20.23 -11.82 -15.52
N ILE A 297 -19.25 -11.25 -16.24
CA ILE A 297 -19.39 -10.85 -17.65
C ILE A 297 -19.69 -12.06 -18.53
N TRP A 298 -18.99 -13.18 -18.33
CA TRP A 298 -19.27 -14.43 -19.04
C TRP A 298 -20.69 -14.94 -18.78
N ILE A 299 -21.14 -14.94 -17.52
CA ILE A 299 -22.48 -15.36 -17.13
C ILE A 299 -23.53 -14.44 -17.77
N ALA A 300 -23.33 -13.12 -17.72
CA ALA A 300 -24.21 -12.14 -18.36
C ALA A 300 -24.27 -12.33 -19.89
N SER A 301 -23.12 -12.58 -20.52
CA SER A 301 -23.01 -12.81 -21.97
C SER A 301 -23.72 -14.09 -22.42
N ILE A 302 -23.55 -15.18 -21.66
CA ILE A 302 -24.25 -16.44 -21.91
C ILE A 302 -25.77 -16.25 -21.70
N SER A 303 -26.18 -15.56 -20.66
CA SER A 303 -27.58 -15.26 -20.41
C SER A 303 -28.21 -14.43 -21.53
N LEU A 304 -27.46 -13.48 -22.08
CA LEU A 304 -27.88 -12.66 -23.24
C LEU A 304 -28.01 -13.52 -24.51
N LEU A 305 -27.05 -14.42 -24.75
CA LEU A 305 -27.08 -15.37 -25.86
C LEU A 305 -28.30 -16.33 -25.77
N VAL A 306 -28.54 -16.91 -24.60
CA VAL A 306 -29.69 -17.79 -24.36
C VAL A 306 -31.01 -17.03 -24.52
N GLY A 307 -31.08 -15.82 -24.00
CA GLY A 307 -32.23 -14.92 -24.20
C GLY A 307 -32.46 -14.61 -25.67
N GLY A 308 -31.39 -14.27 -26.42
CA GLY A 308 -31.44 -14.01 -27.87
C GLY A 308 -31.90 -15.21 -28.69
N ILE A 309 -31.40 -16.41 -28.39
CA ILE A 309 -31.81 -17.67 -29.05
C ILE A 309 -33.28 -17.99 -28.71
N GLY A 310 -33.70 -17.81 -27.46
CA GLY A 310 -35.10 -17.99 -27.06
C GLY A 310 -36.06 -17.08 -27.83
N VAL A 311 -35.63 -15.83 -28.02
CA VAL A 311 -36.38 -14.87 -28.84
C VAL A 311 -36.39 -15.24 -30.30
N MET A 312 -35.26 -15.67 -30.87
CA MET A 312 -35.19 -16.12 -32.27
C MET A 312 -36.13 -17.33 -32.51
N ASN A 313 -36.17 -18.28 -31.59
CA ASN A 313 -37.01 -19.45 -31.67
C ASN A 313 -38.50 -19.08 -31.63
N ILE A 314 -38.87 -18.10 -30.79
CA ILE A 314 -40.27 -17.60 -30.73
C ILE A 314 -40.60 -16.83 -32.02
N MET A 315 -39.67 -16.13 -32.64
CA MET A 315 -39.89 -15.43 -33.92
C MET A 315 -40.09 -16.42 -35.07
N LEU A 316 -39.27 -17.47 -35.14
CA LEU A 316 -39.39 -18.53 -36.19
C LEU A 316 -40.77 -19.21 -36.14
N VAL A 317 -41.25 -19.58 -34.96
CA VAL A 317 -42.57 -20.21 -34.80
C VAL A 317 -43.77 -19.30 -35.18
N SER A 318 -43.56 -17.98 -35.21
CA SER A 318 -44.66 -17.05 -35.55
C SER A 318 -44.72 -16.68 -37.04
N VAL A 319 -43.76 -17.10 -37.84
CA VAL A 319 -43.72 -16.83 -39.31
C VAL A 319 -44.16 -18.06 -40.11
N THR A 320 -44.29 -19.21 -39.43
CA THR A 320 -44.96 -20.42 -39.96
C THR A 320 -46.41 -20.42 -39.55
#